data_89f4fd6e53bf1f50b2a0919d05de2f5a
#
_entry.id   89f4fd6e53bf1f50b2a0919d05de2f5a
#
_cell.length_a   1.000
_cell.length_b   1.000
_cell.length_c   1.000
_cell.angle_alpha   90.00
_cell.angle_beta   90.00
_cell.angle_gamma   90.00
#
_symmetry.space_group_name_H-M   'P 1'
#
loop_
_entity.id
_entity.type
_entity.pdbx_description
1 polymer ?
#
loop_
_entity_poly.entity_id
_entity_poly.type
_entity_poly.pdbx_seq_one_letter_code
_entity_poly.pdbx_strand_id
1 'polypeptide(L)'
;MTNSVDTADQENVSATLTVAVPSSTVFAVLADPATHAAIDGTGWVQEAIDRVPLTELGQVFRMHMYHSGHPDGDYQVVNKIQVLDPPHAIGWLTGTERDDGQLELGGWLWRYDLAPLGPSETEVTLSYDWSAVPQFRREYIQFPPFGPEHLINSLRHLAELAAPTT
;
A
#
# COMPACT_ATOMS: atom_id res chain seq x y z
N MET A 1 -12.96 -22.72 -22.74
CA MET A 1 -12.35 -22.13 -22.59
C MET A 1 -12.06 -21.72 -21.62
N THR A 2 -11.71 -21.84 -21.15
CA THR A 2 -11.39 -21.47 -20.22
C THR A 2 -10.91 -20.45 -20.12
N ASN A 3 -11.18 -19.82 -19.96
CA ASN A 3 -10.68 -18.86 -19.71
C ASN A 3 -9.91 -18.71 -18.90
N SER A 4 -9.56 -19.02 -18.91
CA SER A 4 -8.48 -18.97 -18.05
C SER A 4 -7.74 -17.75 -18.29
N VAL A 5 -8.04 -16.97 -17.52
CA VAL A 5 -7.11 -15.93 -17.33
C VAL A 5 -5.82 -16.59 -17.06
N ASP A 6 -4.98 -16.50 -18.00
CA ASP A 6 -3.64 -16.95 -17.81
C ASP A 6 -3.07 -16.11 -16.68
N THR A 7 -2.78 -16.73 -15.55
CA THR A 7 -2.20 -16.03 -14.43
C THR A 7 -0.86 -15.38 -14.77
N ALA A 8 -0.20 -15.85 -15.85
CA ALA A 8 1.01 -15.23 -16.34
C ALA A 8 0.79 -13.80 -16.85
N ASP A 9 -0.44 -13.49 -17.27
CA ASP A 9 -0.79 -12.15 -17.76
C ASP A 9 -1.31 -11.25 -16.64
N GLN A 10 -1.50 -11.79 -15.45
CA GLN A 10 -1.97 -11.00 -14.33
C GLN A 10 -0.85 -10.14 -13.79
N GLU A 11 -1.10 -8.84 -13.69
CA GLU A 11 -0.13 -7.87 -13.21
C GLU A 11 -0.65 -7.08 -12.02
N ASN A 12 -1.68 -7.62 -11.37
CA ASN A 12 -2.19 -7.03 -10.13
C ASN A 12 -2.86 -8.10 -9.30
N VAL A 13 -2.92 -7.84 -7.99
CA VAL A 13 -3.67 -8.66 -7.05
C VAL A 13 -4.46 -7.72 -6.15
N SER A 14 -5.59 -8.20 -5.64
CA SER A 14 -6.41 -7.40 -4.73
C SER A 14 -7.12 -8.29 -3.72
N ALA A 15 -7.54 -7.66 -2.62
CA ALA A 15 -8.38 -8.28 -1.61
C ALA A 15 -9.38 -7.23 -1.13
N THR A 16 -10.52 -7.68 -0.64
CA THR A 16 -11.60 -6.80 -0.21
C THR A 16 -12.08 -7.24 1.17
N LEU A 17 -12.38 -6.27 2.02
CA LEU A 17 -12.92 -6.52 3.36
C LEU A 17 -13.90 -5.42 3.70
N THR A 18 -15.04 -5.80 4.29
CA THR A 18 -16.01 -4.83 4.80
C THR A 18 -15.63 -4.44 6.22
N VAL A 19 -15.56 -3.14 6.47
CA VAL A 19 -15.18 -2.58 7.77
C VAL A 19 -16.35 -1.79 8.33
N ALA A 20 -16.68 -2.01 9.60
CA ALA A 20 -17.85 -1.43 10.25
C ALA A 20 -17.58 -0.02 10.79
N VAL A 21 -17.03 0.85 9.93
CA VAL A 21 -16.80 2.27 10.24
C VAL A 21 -17.02 3.11 8.98
N PRO A 22 -17.25 4.42 9.13
CA PRO A 22 -17.41 5.29 7.95
C PRO A 22 -16.14 5.38 7.11
N SER A 23 -16.33 5.65 5.82
CA SER A 23 -15.19 5.79 4.89
C SER A 23 -14.22 6.89 5.32
N SER A 24 -14.72 7.99 5.85
CA SER A 24 -13.86 9.07 6.33
C SER A 24 -12.92 8.62 7.46
N THR A 25 -13.40 7.73 8.33
CA THR A 25 -12.59 7.19 9.43
C THR A 25 -11.50 6.28 8.88
N VAL A 26 -11.84 5.39 7.94
CA VAL A 26 -10.85 4.52 7.31
C VAL A 26 -9.81 5.35 6.55
N PHE A 27 -10.27 6.33 5.79
CA PHE A 27 -9.37 7.19 5.03
C PHE A 27 -8.39 7.93 5.94
N ALA A 28 -8.85 8.43 7.08
CA ALA A 28 -7.99 9.15 8.01
C ALA A 28 -6.85 8.28 8.53
N VAL A 29 -7.12 6.98 8.77
CA VAL A 29 -6.08 6.03 9.17
C VAL A 29 -5.05 5.88 8.07
N LEU A 30 -5.51 5.67 6.83
CA LEU A 30 -4.62 5.48 5.69
C LEU A 30 -3.79 6.73 5.37
N ALA A 31 -4.36 7.90 5.59
CA ALA A 31 -3.69 9.16 5.31
C ALA A 31 -2.65 9.57 6.36
N ASP A 32 -2.51 8.77 7.41
CA ASP A 32 -1.52 9.00 8.47
C ASP A 32 -0.37 8.01 8.30
N PRO A 33 0.81 8.44 7.81
CA PRO A 33 1.93 7.51 7.62
C PRO A 33 2.34 6.75 8.87
N ALA A 34 2.07 7.30 10.06
CA ALA A 34 2.43 6.63 11.32
C ALA A 34 1.69 5.33 11.55
N THR A 35 0.56 5.09 10.85
CA THR A 35 -0.21 3.85 10.98
C THR A 35 0.28 2.73 10.06
N HIS A 36 1.10 3.06 9.07
CA HIS A 36 1.43 2.10 8.00
C HIS A 36 2.17 0.87 8.52
N ALA A 37 3.04 1.03 9.52
CA ALA A 37 3.73 -0.10 10.12
C ALA A 37 2.75 -1.09 10.77
N ALA A 38 1.70 -0.57 11.42
CA ALA A 38 0.70 -1.41 12.07
C ALA A 38 -0.24 -2.07 11.06
N ILE A 39 -0.44 -1.46 9.90
CA ILE A 39 -1.25 -2.04 8.83
C ILE A 39 -0.49 -3.17 8.15
N ASP A 40 0.82 -3.00 7.92
CA ASP A 40 1.64 -4.00 7.25
C ASP A 40 1.68 -5.31 8.03
N GLY A 41 1.55 -6.42 7.32
CA GLY A 41 1.56 -7.74 7.92
C GLY A 41 2.86 -8.50 7.73
N THR A 42 3.83 -7.93 7.01
CA THR A 42 5.08 -8.62 6.70
C THR A 42 6.20 -8.34 7.68
N GLY A 43 6.10 -7.22 8.42
CA GLY A 43 7.19 -6.72 9.24
C GLY A 43 8.22 -5.91 8.45
N TRP A 44 7.98 -5.68 7.16
CA TRP A 44 8.89 -4.91 6.32
C TRP A 44 8.81 -3.42 6.60
N VAL A 45 7.58 -2.91 6.80
CA VAL A 45 7.36 -1.50 7.11
C VAL A 45 7.61 -1.29 8.60
N GLN A 46 8.57 -0.43 8.91
CA GLN A 46 8.92 -0.11 10.29
C GLN A 46 8.22 1.20 10.68
N GLU A 47 8.94 2.28 10.79
CA GLU A 47 8.33 3.54 11.21
C GLU A 47 8.38 4.59 10.11
N ALA A 48 7.42 5.50 10.15
CA ALA A 48 7.41 6.63 9.23
C ALA A 48 8.51 7.62 9.61
N ILE A 49 9.27 8.06 8.61
CA ILE A 49 10.26 9.12 8.77
C ILE A 49 9.55 10.46 8.65
N ASP A 50 8.72 10.60 7.60
CA ASP A 50 7.88 11.78 7.43
C ASP A 50 6.50 11.45 7.98
N ARG A 51 6.08 12.16 9.03
CA ARG A 51 4.83 11.87 9.75
C ARG A 51 3.73 12.89 9.47
N VAL A 52 3.86 13.60 8.37
CA VAL A 52 2.87 14.60 7.95
C VAL A 52 1.70 13.89 7.29
N PRO A 53 0.45 14.25 7.63
CA PRO A 53 -0.71 13.65 6.97
C PRO A 53 -0.65 13.78 5.45
N LEU A 54 -1.18 12.78 4.76
CA LEU A 54 -1.15 12.72 3.30
C LEU A 54 -2.35 13.48 2.76
N THR A 55 -2.11 14.68 2.23
CA THR A 55 -3.17 15.61 1.82
C THR A 55 -3.04 16.10 0.39
N GLU A 56 -1.98 15.76 -0.31
CA GLU A 56 -1.74 16.29 -1.66
C GLU A 56 -1.27 15.23 -2.62
N LEU A 57 -1.79 15.29 -3.84
CA LEU A 57 -1.30 14.47 -4.94
C LEU A 57 0.17 14.83 -5.19
N GLY A 58 1.01 13.83 -5.36
CA GLY A 58 2.44 14.05 -5.55
C GLY A 58 3.24 14.22 -4.27
N GLN A 59 2.57 14.25 -3.11
CA GLN A 59 3.27 14.34 -1.82
C GLN A 59 4.17 13.14 -1.63
N VAL A 60 5.35 13.39 -1.09
CA VAL A 60 6.36 12.36 -0.84
C VAL A 60 6.46 12.09 0.65
N PHE A 61 6.49 10.82 1.02
CA PHE A 61 6.73 10.45 2.41
C PHE A 61 7.70 9.26 2.47
N ARG A 62 8.61 9.32 3.42
CA ARG A 62 9.68 8.33 3.58
C ARG A 62 9.34 7.38 4.71
N MET A 63 9.76 6.13 4.52
CA MET A 63 9.44 5.05 5.45
C MET A 63 10.69 4.25 5.73
N HIS A 64 10.93 3.95 7.01
CA HIS A 64 11.98 3.01 7.41
C HIS A 64 11.49 1.58 7.18
N MET A 65 12.32 0.76 6.57
CA MET A 65 11.97 -0.61 6.19
C MET A 65 12.98 -1.59 6.74
N TYR A 66 12.54 -2.85 6.85
CA TYR A 66 13.43 -3.97 7.16
C TYR A 66 13.06 -5.15 6.28
N HIS A 67 14.06 -5.82 5.71
CA HIS A 67 13.86 -7.07 4.99
C HIS A 67 15.13 -7.91 5.14
N SER A 68 14.97 -9.16 5.58
CA SER A 68 16.12 -10.05 5.83
C SER A 68 16.94 -10.34 4.56
N GLY A 69 16.31 -10.22 3.38
CA GLY A 69 16.99 -10.40 2.11
C GLY A 69 17.75 -9.17 1.61
N HIS A 70 17.59 -8.03 2.27
CA HIS A 70 18.31 -6.81 1.92
C HIS A 70 19.72 -6.87 2.52
N PRO A 71 20.77 -6.46 1.78
CA PRO A 71 22.15 -6.58 2.27
C PRO A 71 22.41 -5.97 3.64
N ASP A 72 21.74 -4.85 3.96
CA ASP A 72 21.90 -4.17 5.24
C ASP A 72 20.81 -4.51 6.24
N GLY A 73 19.80 -5.30 5.85
CA GLY A 73 18.61 -5.55 6.67
C GLY A 73 17.69 -4.33 6.74
N ASP A 74 18.17 -3.25 7.34
CA ASP A 74 17.45 -1.98 7.43
C ASP A 74 17.70 -1.14 6.18
N TYR A 75 16.65 -0.49 5.68
CA TYR A 75 16.77 0.42 4.54
C TYR A 75 15.62 1.41 4.56
N GLN A 76 15.67 2.37 3.65
CA GLN A 76 14.66 3.42 3.56
C GLN A 76 14.03 3.40 2.18
N VAL A 77 12.72 3.58 2.11
CA VAL A 77 12.02 3.78 0.84
C VAL A 77 11.36 5.15 0.85
N VAL A 78 11.06 5.63 -0.35
CA VAL A 78 10.27 6.83 -0.56
C VAL A 78 8.98 6.43 -1.25
N ASN A 79 7.87 7.03 -0.82
CA ASN A 79 6.56 6.82 -1.42
C ASN A 79 6.06 8.14 -1.96
N LYS A 80 5.43 8.10 -3.13
CA LYS A 80 4.86 9.29 -3.75
C LYS A 80 3.38 9.06 -4.01
N ILE A 81 2.55 9.95 -3.51
CA ILE A 81 1.09 9.85 -3.66
C ILE A 81 0.73 9.99 -5.12
N GLN A 82 0.14 8.93 -5.70
CA GLN A 82 -0.27 8.85 -7.08
C GLN A 82 -1.77 8.97 -7.24
N VAL A 83 -2.52 8.52 -6.23
CA VAL A 83 -3.98 8.56 -6.21
C VAL A 83 -4.41 9.22 -4.90
N LEU A 84 -5.28 10.23 -4.99
CA LEU A 84 -5.78 10.89 -3.79
C LEU A 84 -7.17 11.45 -4.09
N ASP A 85 -8.19 10.79 -3.58
CA ASP A 85 -9.59 11.18 -3.75
C ASP A 85 -10.32 10.93 -2.42
N PRO A 86 -10.16 11.83 -1.41
CA PRO A 86 -10.78 11.61 -0.10
C PRO A 86 -12.29 11.66 -0.16
N PRO A 87 -12.99 10.78 0.54
CA PRO A 87 -12.50 9.63 1.29
C PRO A 87 -12.62 8.31 0.53
N HIS A 88 -12.48 8.35 -0.81
CA HIS A 88 -12.79 7.21 -1.68
C HIS A 88 -11.57 6.44 -2.16
N ALA A 89 -10.40 7.07 -2.26
CA ALA A 89 -9.21 6.38 -2.77
C ALA A 89 -7.93 7.07 -2.34
N ILE A 90 -6.90 6.25 -2.09
CA ILE A 90 -5.54 6.73 -1.84
C ILE A 90 -4.57 5.66 -2.32
N GLY A 91 -3.48 6.08 -2.97
CA GLY A 91 -2.49 5.15 -3.46
C GLY A 91 -1.15 5.82 -3.69
N TRP A 92 -0.09 5.01 -3.66
CA TRP A 92 1.27 5.54 -3.81
C TRP A 92 2.17 4.57 -4.56
N LEU A 93 3.15 5.16 -5.24
CA LEU A 93 4.27 4.43 -5.84
C LEU A 93 5.43 4.43 -4.85
N THR A 94 6.18 3.35 -4.83
CA THR A 94 7.30 3.17 -3.90
C THR A 94 8.61 3.07 -4.68
N GLY A 95 9.68 3.59 -4.10
CA GLY A 95 10.99 3.51 -4.70
C GLY A 95 12.07 3.98 -3.74
N THR A 96 13.14 4.51 -4.32
CA THR A 96 14.27 5.01 -3.55
C THR A 96 14.58 6.45 -3.92
N GLU A 97 15.24 7.15 -3.02
CA GLU A 97 15.68 8.50 -3.25
C GLU A 97 17.19 8.48 -3.52
N ARG A 98 17.60 9.10 -4.62
CA ARG A 98 19.01 9.16 -5.01
C ARG A 98 19.71 10.25 -4.20
N ASP A 99 21.05 10.21 -4.22
CA ASP A 99 21.86 11.20 -3.49
C ASP A 99 21.61 12.63 -3.96
N ASP A 100 21.21 12.79 -5.23
CA ASP A 100 20.87 14.10 -5.80
C ASP A 100 19.44 14.55 -5.49
N GLY A 101 18.70 13.78 -4.70
CA GLY A 101 17.32 14.07 -4.34
C GLY A 101 16.27 13.62 -5.33
N GLN A 102 16.68 13.07 -6.47
CA GLN A 102 15.73 12.54 -7.45
C GLN A 102 15.15 11.21 -6.99
N LEU A 103 13.88 10.99 -7.31
CA LEU A 103 13.20 9.75 -6.95
C LEU A 103 13.34 8.72 -8.05
N GLU A 104 13.58 7.47 -7.66
CA GLU A 104 13.64 6.35 -8.58
C GLU A 104 12.54 5.38 -8.17
N LEU A 105 11.35 5.56 -8.75
CA LEU A 105 10.18 4.76 -8.42
C LEU A 105 10.22 3.43 -9.18
N GLY A 106 9.81 2.36 -8.48
CA GLY A 106 9.92 1.01 -9.03
C GLY A 106 8.84 0.64 -10.04
N GLY A 107 7.72 1.34 -10.00
CA GLY A 107 6.62 1.08 -10.93
C GLY A 107 5.47 0.30 -10.33
N TRP A 108 5.57 -0.16 -9.09
CA TRP A 108 4.45 -0.83 -8.42
C TRP A 108 3.64 0.17 -7.63
N LEU A 109 2.29 -0.01 -7.70
CA LEU A 109 1.32 0.89 -7.07
C LEU A 109 0.55 0.15 -5.99
N TRP A 110 0.58 0.70 -4.78
CA TRP A 110 -0.31 0.31 -3.69
C TRP A 110 -1.52 1.23 -3.73
N ARG A 111 -2.73 0.65 -3.73
CA ARG A 111 -3.94 1.46 -3.81
C ARG A 111 -5.04 0.89 -2.92
N TYR A 112 -5.68 1.79 -2.16
CA TYR A 112 -6.87 1.49 -1.38
C TYR A 112 -8.05 2.21 -2.01
N ASP A 113 -9.13 1.47 -2.27
CA ASP A 113 -10.41 2.01 -2.73
C ASP A 113 -11.44 1.77 -1.64
N LEU A 114 -12.22 2.81 -1.30
CA LEU A 114 -13.20 2.77 -0.22
C LEU A 114 -14.57 3.08 -0.80
N ALA A 115 -15.49 2.10 -0.71
CA ALA A 115 -16.85 2.25 -1.19
C ALA A 115 -17.79 2.25 0.02
N PRO A 116 -18.47 3.37 0.31
CA PRO A 116 -19.40 3.39 1.44
C PRO A 116 -20.57 2.46 1.17
N LEU A 117 -20.89 1.59 2.13
CA LEU A 117 -22.04 0.71 2.09
C LEU A 117 -23.17 1.28 2.94
N GLY A 118 -22.92 2.39 3.61
CA GLY A 118 -23.84 3.09 4.46
C GLY A 118 -23.06 4.09 5.30
N PRO A 119 -23.72 4.80 6.23
CA PRO A 119 -23.03 5.83 7.03
C PRO A 119 -22.02 5.26 8.02
N SER A 120 -22.07 3.95 8.30
CA SER A 120 -21.21 3.32 9.30
C SER A 120 -20.51 2.08 8.78
N GLU A 121 -20.42 1.91 7.46
CA GLU A 121 -19.83 0.71 6.89
C GLU A 121 -19.16 1.02 5.56
N THR A 122 -17.99 0.45 5.34
CA THR A 122 -17.18 0.70 4.14
C THR A 122 -16.63 -0.62 3.60
N GLU A 123 -16.74 -0.79 2.30
CA GLU A 123 -16.04 -1.87 1.61
C GLU A 123 -14.67 -1.34 1.20
N VAL A 124 -13.61 -1.97 1.67
CA VAL A 124 -12.24 -1.55 1.41
C VAL A 124 -11.57 -2.58 0.50
N THR A 125 -11.04 -2.12 -0.61
CA THR A 125 -10.28 -2.96 -1.54
C THR A 125 -8.84 -2.48 -1.56
N LEU A 126 -7.90 -3.38 -1.26
CA LEU A 126 -6.47 -3.11 -1.36
C LEU A 126 -5.94 -3.80 -2.60
N SER A 127 -5.29 -3.05 -3.47
CA SER A 127 -4.70 -3.57 -4.71
C SER A 127 -3.20 -3.30 -4.73
N TYR A 128 -2.46 -4.23 -5.33
CA TYR A 128 -1.05 -4.08 -5.63
C TYR A 128 -0.90 -4.34 -7.13
N ASP A 129 -0.43 -3.33 -7.86
CA ASP A 129 -0.36 -3.36 -9.33
C ASP A 129 1.08 -3.16 -9.76
N TRP A 130 1.63 -4.12 -10.51
CA TRP A 130 3.00 -4.04 -11.00
C TRP A 130 3.07 -3.97 -12.53
N SER A 131 1.97 -3.58 -13.19
CA SER A 131 1.92 -3.51 -14.65
C SER A 131 2.94 -2.52 -15.24
N ALA A 132 3.30 -1.49 -14.48
CA ALA A 132 4.26 -0.48 -14.92
C ALA A 132 5.71 -0.81 -14.53
N VAL A 133 5.96 -1.95 -13.90
CA VAL A 133 7.32 -2.35 -13.51
C VAL A 133 8.10 -2.78 -14.76
N PRO A 134 9.27 -2.17 -15.02
CA PRO A 134 10.05 -2.55 -16.19
C PRO A 134 10.65 -3.95 -16.08
N GLN A 135 10.90 -4.56 -17.24
CA GLN A 135 11.36 -5.94 -17.32
C GLN A 135 12.64 -6.19 -16.54
N PHE A 136 13.59 -5.23 -16.53
CA PHE A 136 14.85 -5.45 -15.83
C PHE A 136 14.67 -5.70 -14.34
N ARG A 137 13.61 -5.14 -13.73
CA ARG A 137 13.33 -5.39 -12.31
C ARG A 137 12.72 -6.77 -12.10
N ARG A 138 11.93 -7.24 -13.06
CA ARG A 138 11.26 -8.55 -12.98
C ARG A 138 12.23 -9.71 -13.10
N GLU A 139 13.45 -9.44 -13.52
CA GLU A 139 14.47 -10.48 -13.67
C GLU A 139 15.08 -10.88 -12.32
N TYR A 140 14.99 -10.02 -11.31
CA TYR A 140 15.54 -10.33 -10.00
C TYR A 140 14.56 -10.12 -8.85
N ILE A 141 13.37 -9.57 -9.11
CA ILE A 141 12.31 -9.45 -8.11
C ILE A 141 11.09 -10.21 -8.62
N GLN A 142 10.59 -11.10 -7.79
CA GLN A 142 9.36 -11.82 -8.10
C GLN A 142 8.16 -10.92 -7.77
N PHE A 143 7.19 -10.84 -8.68
CA PHE A 143 5.97 -10.05 -8.47
C PHE A 143 4.74 -10.95 -8.45
N PRO A 144 3.87 -10.84 -7.44
CA PRO A 144 4.05 -10.00 -6.27
C PRO A 144 5.12 -10.58 -5.34
N PRO A 145 5.83 -9.70 -4.57
CA PRO A 145 6.92 -10.16 -3.71
C PRO A 145 6.47 -10.72 -2.36
N PHE A 146 5.20 -10.99 -2.21
CA PHE A 146 4.61 -11.46 -0.95
C PHE A 146 3.64 -12.60 -1.22
N GLY A 147 3.27 -13.31 -0.16
CA GLY A 147 2.32 -14.41 -0.23
C GLY A 147 0.87 -13.95 -0.33
N PRO A 148 -0.05 -14.87 -0.66
CA PRO A 148 -1.45 -14.51 -0.94
C PRO A 148 -2.23 -13.97 0.25
N GLU A 149 -1.79 -14.22 1.48
CA GLU A 149 -2.49 -13.72 2.66
C GLU A 149 -2.14 -12.28 3.00
N HIS A 150 -1.10 -11.71 2.40
CA HIS A 150 -0.61 -10.40 2.82
C HIS A 150 -1.67 -9.30 2.74
N LEU A 151 -2.38 -9.23 1.61
CA LEU A 151 -3.36 -8.15 1.41
C LEU A 151 -4.51 -8.24 2.39
N ILE A 152 -5.04 -9.44 2.62
CA ILE A 152 -6.17 -9.59 3.55
C ILE A 152 -5.72 -9.35 4.99
N ASN A 153 -4.50 -9.72 5.34
CA ASN A 153 -3.96 -9.44 6.67
C ASN A 153 -3.82 -7.93 6.89
N SER A 154 -3.34 -7.21 5.88
CA SER A 154 -3.25 -5.75 5.95
C SER A 154 -4.63 -5.12 6.14
N LEU A 155 -5.64 -5.63 5.42
CA LEU A 155 -7.01 -5.13 5.58
C LEU A 155 -7.57 -5.39 6.98
N ARG A 156 -7.25 -6.56 7.56
CA ARG A 156 -7.67 -6.86 8.93
C ARG A 156 -7.02 -5.93 9.94
N HIS A 157 -5.73 -5.63 9.77
CA HIS A 157 -5.04 -4.69 10.64
C HIS A 157 -5.63 -3.28 10.50
N LEU A 158 -5.92 -2.88 9.26
CA LEU A 158 -6.57 -1.59 9.01
C LEU A 158 -7.92 -1.52 9.72
N ALA A 159 -8.71 -2.59 9.64
CA ALA A 159 -10.01 -2.65 10.30
C ALA A 159 -9.89 -2.49 11.81
N GLU A 160 -8.88 -3.11 12.42
CA GLU A 160 -8.64 -2.99 13.85
C GLU A 160 -8.25 -1.56 14.23
N LEU A 161 -7.39 -0.91 13.43
CA LEU A 161 -6.96 0.46 13.69
C LEU A 161 -8.11 1.46 13.52
N ALA A 162 -9.02 1.21 12.59
CA ALA A 162 -10.14 2.11 12.32
C ALA A 162 -11.32 1.87 13.25
N ALA A 163 -11.35 0.75 13.97
CA ALA A 163 -12.46 0.42 14.87
C ALA A 163 -12.59 1.44 15.98
N PRO A 164 -13.83 1.75 16.40
CA PRO A 164 -14.01 2.67 17.53
C PRO A 164 -13.36 2.10 18.79
N THR A 165 -12.68 2.99 19.53
CA THR A 165 -12.17 2.62 20.85
C THR A 165 -13.32 2.71 21.85
N THR A 166 -13.54 1.64 22.60
CA THR A 166 -14.57 1.61 23.64
C THR A 166 -13.96 1.72 25.00
#